data_16b2e809d6cf5dc2341315f98c540f0a
#
_entry.id   16b2e809d6cf5dc2341315f98c540f0a
#
_cell.length_a   1.000
_cell.length_b   1.000
_cell.length_c   1.000
_cell.angle_alpha   90.00
_cell.angle_beta   90.00
_cell.angle_gamma   90.00
#
_symmetry.space_group_name_H-M   'P 1'
#
loop_
_entity.id
_entity.type
_entity.pdbx_description
1 polymer ?
#
loop_
_entity_poly.entity_id
_entity_poly.type
_entity_poly.pdbx_seq_one_letter_code
_entity_poly.pdbx_strand_id
1 'polypeptide(L)'
;MESKRKVLIIEDEQDISRILRDYLIKNNYEAAIANNGQDGLHIMDMLQPDYIILDIMLPDLDGIEVCREIRRRNHIPILILSARGSDTDKVLGLGFGADDYMTKPFSLSELLARINAHFRRYDRLTTERASTDLLRLSNLVIDKKGYKVTMDDQEVSLSAKEFELLYYLASNKNQVFSKTQLLDAIWGYAAYGDENTVTVYIRRLREKIEADPSEPRLLKTVWGVGYKFNHE
;
A
#
# COMPACT_ATOMS: atom_id res chain seq x y z
N MET A 1 -20.73 -18.89 3.48
CA MET A 1 -19.49 -19.05 2.69
C MET A 1 -18.85 -17.66 2.67
N GLU A 2 -17.64 -17.51 3.18
CA GLU A 2 -16.92 -16.25 3.02
C GLU A 2 -16.70 -15.99 1.51
N SER A 3 -16.99 -14.77 1.07
CA SER A 3 -16.72 -14.38 -0.31
C SER A 3 -15.21 -14.41 -0.55
N LYS A 4 -14.79 -15.00 -1.67
CA LYS A 4 -13.38 -14.99 -2.04
C LYS A 4 -12.89 -13.57 -2.27
N ARG A 5 -11.65 -13.28 -1.88
CA ARG A 5 -10.99 -12.01 -2.18
C ARG A 5 -10.73 -11.90 -3.68
N LYS A 6 -11.03 -10.74 -4.25
CA LYS A 6 -10.93 -10.46 -5.69
C LYS A 6 -9.63 -9.73 -6.00
N VAL A 7 -8.88 -10.25 -6.96
CA VAL A 7 -7.63 -9.65 -7.44
C VAL A 7 -7.77 -9.28 -8.92
N LEU A 8 -7.50 -8.03 -9.25
CA LEU A 8 -7.40 -7.58 -10.64
C LEU A 8 -5.94 -7.58 -11.06
N ILE A 9 -5.66 -8.22 -12.20
CA ILE A 9 -4.34 -8.28 -12.84
C ILE A 9 -4.40 -7.40 -14.09
N ILE A 10 -3.56 -6.37 -14.15
CA ILE A 10 -3.41 -5.46 -15.31
C ILE A 10 -2.01 -5.72 -15.87
N GLU A 11 -1.94 -6.54 -16.91
CA GLU A 11 -0.71 -7.08 -17.49
C GLU A 11 -0.96 -7.43 -18.95
N ASP A 12 -0.17 -6.89 -19.88
CA ASP A 12 -0.33 -7.10 -21.31
C ASP A 12 0.27 -8.42 -21.81
N GLU A 13 1.32 -8.93 -21.16
CA GLU A 13 1.91 -10.23 -21.47
C GLU A 13 0.96 -11.37 -21.08
N GLN A 14 0.28 -11.95 -22.09
CA GLN A 14 -0.76 -12.97 -21.87
C GLN A 14 -0.29 -14.20 -21.10
N ASP A 15 0.97 -14.61 -21.25
CA ASP A 15 1.52 -15.76 -20.54
C ASP A 15 1.69 -15.44 -19.06
N ILE A 16 2.16 -14.23 -18.73
CA ILE A 16 2.34 -13.79 -17.34
C ILE A 16 0.96 -13.64 -16.67
N SER A 17 0.04 -12.95 -17.31
CA SER A 17 -1.30 -12.70 -16.75
C SER A 17 -2.08 -14.00 -16.52
N ARG A 18 -1.99 -14.99 -17.41
CA ARG A 18 -2.61 -16.32 -17.25
C ARG A 18 -1.97 -17.11 -16.09
N ILE A 19 -0.63 -17.15 -16.02
CA ILE A 19 0.08 -17.83 -14.93
C ILE A 19 -0.31 -17.22 -13.57
N LEU A 20 -0.35 -15.90 -13.47
CA LEU A 20 -0.77 -15.19 -12.26
C LEU A 20 -2.20 -15.55 -11.88
N ARG A 21 -3.15 -15.45 -12.81
CA ARG A 21 -4.55 -15.78 -12.60
C ARG A 21 -4.72 -17.21 -12.09
N ASP A 22 -4.14 -18.19 -12.80
CA ASP A 22 -4.31 -19.60 -12.48
C ASP A 22 -3.70 -19.93 -11.12
N TYR A 23 -2.56 -19.31 -10.79
CA TYR A 23 -1.93 -19.46 -9.49
C TYR A 23 -2.79 -18.85 -8.36
N LEU A 24 -3.38 -17.68 -8.56
CA LEU A 24 -4.26 -17.04 -7.60
C LEU A 24 -5.55 -17.85 -7.38
N ILE A 25 -6.18 -18.33 -8.46
CA ILE A 25 -7.37 -19.20 -8.37
C ILE A 25 -7.08 -20.47 -7.58
N LYS A 26 -5.93 -21.12 -7.83
CA LYS A 26 -5.47 -22.29 -7.07
C LYS A 26 -5.30 -21.99 -5.57
N ASN A 27 -5.00 -20.77 -5.21
CA ASN A 27 -4.83 -20.32 -3.82
C ASN A 27 -6.06 -19.62 -3.25
N ASN A 28 -7.26 -19.94 -3.78
CA ASN A 28 -8.57 -19.53 -3.26
C ASN A 28 -8.91 -18.03 -3.43
N TYR A 29 -8.32 -17.36 -4.42
CA TYR A 29 -8.70 -16.02 -4.85
C TYR A 29 -9.65 -16.07 -6.04
N GLU A 30 -10.41 -15.01 -6.26
CA GLU A 30 -11.06 -14.69 -7.52
C GLU A 30 -10.12 -13.75 -8.29
N ALA A 31 -9.82 -14.04 -9.56
CA ALA A 31 -8.88 -13.25 -10.33
C ALA A 31 -9.43 -12.88 -11.70
N ALA A 32 -9.36 -11.59 -12.05
CA ALA A 32 -9.69 -11.05 -13.35
C ALA A 32 -8.44 -10.49 -14.02
N ILE A 33 -8.40 -10.51 -15.36
CA ILE A 33 -7.30 -10.00 -16.17
C ILE A 33 -7.80 -8.83 -17.02
N ALA A 34 -6.99 -7.77 -17.07
CA ALA A 34 -7.04 -6.72 -18.07
C ALA A 34 -5.70 -6.71 -18.83
N ASN A 35 -5.74 -6.57 -20.15
CA ASN A 35 -4.54 -6.62 -20.98
C ASN A 35 -3.97 -5.24 -21.33
N ASN A 36 -4.55 -4.19 -20.81
CA ASN A 36 -4.13 -2.80 -20.98
C ASN A 36 -4.69 -1.93 -19.85
N GLY A 37 -4.20 -0.70 -19.75
CA GLY A 37 -4.56 0.21 -18.66
C GLY A 37 -6.02 0.66 -18.69
N GLN A 38 -6.58 0.95 -19.86
CA GLN A 38 -7.97 1.40 -20.00
C GLN A 38 -8.96 0.31 -19.57
N ASP A 39 -8.77 -0.92 -20.04
CA ASP A 39 -9.57 -2.07 -19.62
C ASP A 39 -9.43 -2.32 -18.13
N GLY A 40 -8.21 -2.13 -17.59
CA GLY A 40 -7.93 -2.23 -16.16
C GLY A 40 -8.78 -1.29 -15.33
N LEU A 41 -8.85 -0.02 -15.70
CA LEU A 41 -9.68 0.98 -15.02
C LEU A 41 -11.17 0.65 -15.13
N HIS A 42 -11.64 0.20 -16.30
CA HIS A 42 -13.04 -0.18 -16.52
C HIS A 42 -13.43 -1.43 -15.69
N ILE A 43 -12.60 -2.48 -15.72
CA ILE A 43 -12.85 -3.71 -14.94
C ILE A 43 -12.79 -3.42 -13.44
N MET A 44 -11.89 -2.54 -12.99
CA MET A 44 -11.83 -2.12 -11.59
C MET A 44 -13.17 -1.56 -11.10
N ASP A 45 -13.79 -0.68 -11.88
CA ASP A 45 -15.07 -0.05 -11.53
C ASP A 45 -16.22 -1.08 -11.45
N MET A 46 -16.21 -2.11 -12.30
CA MET A 46 -17.23 -3.18 -12.31
C MET A 46 -16.99 -4.26 -11.25
N LEU A 47 -15.74 -4.70 -11.11
CA LEU A 47 -15.38 -5.83 -10.25
C LEU A 47 -15.29 -5.45 -8.77
N GLN A 48 -14.91 -4.18 -8.48
CA GLN A 48 -14.55 -3.70 -7.14
C GLN A 48 -13.54 -4.65 -6.48
N PRO A 49 -12.29 -4.76 -7.00
CA PRO A 49 -11.31 -5.71 -6.50
C PRO A 49 -10.80 -5.32 -5.11
N ASP A 50 -10.41 -6.32 -4.33
CA ASP A 50 -9.76 -6.14 -3.02
C ASP A 50 -8.25 -5.88 -3.15
N TYR A 51 -7.65 -6.17 -4.32
CA TYR A 51 -6.22 -6.02 -4.60
C TYR A 51 -5.96 -5.87 -6.09
N ILE A 52 -4.93 -5.11 -6.46
CA ILE A 52 -4.53 -4.90 -7.86
C ILE A 52 -3.06 -5.29 -8.03
N ILE A 53 -2.77 -6.07 -9.06
CA ILE A 53 -1.43 -6.31 -9.58
C ILE A 53 -1.33 -5.53 -10.88
N LEU A 54 -0.34 -4.65 -11.01
CA LEU A 54 -0.23 -3.71 -12.12
C LEU A 54 1.17 -3.74 -12.72
N ASP A 55 1.27 -4.05 -14.01
CA ASP A 55 2.50 -3.80 -14.75
C ASP A 55 2.65 -2.31 -15.07
N ILE A 56 3.87 -1.82 -15.01
CA ILE A 56 4.20 -0.46 -15.44
C ILE A 56 4.24 -0.35 -16.98
N MET A 57 4.73 -1.39 -17.65
CA MET A 57 5.02 -1.38 -19.08
C MET A 57 3.80 -1.81 -19.91
N LEU A 58 2.71 -1.03 -19.84
CA LEU A 58 1.50 -1.28 -20.61
C LEU A 58 1.55 -0.60 -21.99
N PRO A 59 0.86 -1.15 -23.01
CA PRO A 59 0.97 -0.67 -24.38
C PRO A 59 0.20 0.63 -24.67
N ASP A 60 -0.81 0.97 -23.87
CA ASP A 60 -1.74 2.09 -24.10
C ASP A 60 -1.49 3.26 -23.15
N LEU A 61 -1.53 3.01 -21.85
CA LEU A 61 -1.29 3.97 -20.79
C LEU A 61 -0.10 3.51 -19.95
N ASP A 62 0.80 4.44 -19.60
CA ASP A 62 1.84 4.15 -18.62
C ASP A 62 1.18 3.65 -17.31
N GLY A 63 1.62 2.48 -16.81
CA GLY A 63 1.09 1.91 -15.57
C GLY A 63 1.20 2.86 -14.37
N ILE A 64 2.12 3.82 -14.39
CA ILE A 64 2.19 4.90 -13.40
C ILE A 64 0.95 5.81 -13.48
N GLU A 65 0.51 6.17 -14.68
CA GLU A 65 -0.72 6.96 -14.86
C GLU A 65 -1.95 6.15 -14.43
N VAL A 66 -1.99 4.86 -14.75
CA VAL A 66 -3.04 3.94 -14.25
C VAL A 66 -3.06 3.92 -12.73
N CYS A 67 -1.89 3.80 -12.08
CA CYS A 67 -1.77 3.83 -10.63
C CYS A 67 -2.29 5.14 -10.03
N ARG A 68 -1.92 6.29 -10.62
CA ARG A 68 -2.40 7.61 -10.19
C ARG A 68 -3.92 7.74 -10.33
N GLU A 69 -4.48 7.28 -11.44
CA GLU A 69 -5.92 7.36 -11.69
C GLU A 69 -6.70 6.49 -10.71
N ILE A 70 -6.20 5.28 -10.41
CA ILE A 70 -6.76 4.43 -9.35
C ILE A 70 -6.73 5.17 -8.01
N ARG A 71 -5.61 5.80 -7.64
CA ARG A 71 -5.45 6.51 -6.37
C ARG A 71 -6.34 7.74 -6.22
N ARG A 72 -6.72 8.39 -7.30
CA ARG A 72 -7.68 9.50 -7.25
C ARG A 72 -9.08 9.04 -6.83
N ARG A 73 -9.44 7.77 -7.10
CA ARG A 73 -10.79 7.22 -6.91
C ARG A 73 -10.87 6.20 -5.78
N ASN A 74 -9.78 5.47 -5.50
CA ASN A 74 -9.79 4.31 -4.64
C ASN A 74 -8.50 4.15 -3.81
N HIS A 75 -8.65 3.46 -2.67
CA HIS A 75 -7.55 3.09 -1.78
C HIS A 75 -7.16 1.60 -1.88
N ILE A 76 -7.67 0.91 -2.91
CA ILE A 76 -7.37 -0.50 -3.18
C ILE A 76 -5.86 -0.69 -3.22
N PRO A 77 -5.29 -1.68 -2.49
CA PRO A 77 -3.85 -1.94 -2.51
C PRO A 77 -3.36 -2.31 -3.89
N ILE A 78 -2.24 -1.69 -4.31
CA ILE A 78 -1.62 -1.90 -5.62
C ILE A 78 -0.21 -2.43 -5.42
N LEU A 79 0.07 -3.61 -5.98
CA LEU A 79 1.40 -4.15 -6.19
C LEU A 79 1.84 -3.86 -7.63
N ILE A 80 2.91 -3.13 -7.79
CA ILE A 80 3.53 -2.92 -9.10
C ILE A 80 4.45 -4.09 -9.44
N LEU A 81 4.31 -4.60 -10.68
CA LEU A 81 5.29 -5.47 -11.33
C LEU A 81 6.08 -4.65 -12.35
N SER A 82 7.40 -4.82 -12.43
CA SER A 82 8.21 -4.08 -13.40
C SER A 82 9.49 -4.81 -13.78
N ALA A 83 9.88 -4.72 -15.05
CA ALA A 83 11.22 -5.13 -15.50
C ALA A 83 12.33 -4.15 -15.02
N ARG A 84 11.95 -2.96 -14.54
CA ARG A 84 12.90 -1.96 -14.04
C ARG A 84 13.21 -2.27 -12.57
N GLY A 85 14.49 -2.54 -12.28
CA GLY A 85 14.94 -2.99 -10.95
C GLY A 85 15.80 -1.99 -10.20
N SER A 86 16.03 -0.77 -10.73
CA SER A 86 16.81 0.22 -10.01
C SER A 86 16.06 0.73 -8.77
N ASP A 87 16.81 1.12 -7.73
CA ASP A 87 16.21 1.69 -6.52
C ASP A 87 15.43 2.97 -6.83
N THR A 88 15.87 3.74 -7.83
CA THR A 88 15.16 4.92 -8.32
C THR A 88 13.78 4.55 -8.89
N ASP A 89 13.68 3.48 -9.67
CA ASP A 89 12.39 3.04 -10.25
C ASP A 89 11.42 2.56 -9.18
N LYS A 90 11.91 1.85 -8.15
CA LYS A 90 11.11 1.42 -7.00
C LYS A 90 10.59 2.63 -6.21
N VAL A 91 11.48 3.59 -5.91
CA VAL A 91 11.12 4.84 -5.21
C VAL A 91 10.08 5.63 -6.02
N LEU A 92 10.22 5.70 -7.35
CA LEU A 92 9.25 6.35 -8.23
C LEU A 92 7.90 5.61 -8.21
N GLY A 93 7.87 4.29 -8.43
CA GLY A 93 6.64 3.50 -8.41
C GLY A 93 5.87 3.65 -7.09
N LEU A 94 6.56 3.52 -5.98
CA LEU A 94 6.00 3.77 -4.65
C LEU A 94 5.60 5.24 -4.48
N GLY A 95 6.37 6.20 -4.99
CA GLY A 95 6.06 7.64 -4.95
C GLY A 95 4.76 8.01 -5.67
N PHE A 96 4.34 7.24 -6.67
CA PHE A 96 3.09 7.47 -7.43
C PHE A 96 1.85 6.80 -6.86
N GLY A 97 1.95 6.12 -5.73
CA GLY A 97 0.77 5.61 -5.03
C GLY A 97 0.69 4.11 -4.87
N ALA A 98 1.63 3.34 -5.40
CA ALA A 98 1.67 1.90 -5.15
C ALA A 98 1.92 1.58 -3.67
N ASP A 99 1.43 0.44 -3.21
CA ASP A 99 1.62 -0.05 -1.84
C ASP A 99 2.79 -1.03 -1.73
N ASP A 100 3.18 -1.67 -2.82
CA ASP A 100 4.31 -2.57 -2.89
C ASP A 100 4.88 -2.61 -4.32
N TYR A 101 6.07 -3.17 -4.48
CA TYR A 101 6.79 -3.23 -5.74
C TYR A 101 7.56 -4.55 -5.85
N MET A 102 7.48 -5.21 -7.02
CA MET A 102 8.25 -6.41 -7.34
C MET A 102 8.90 -6.28 -8.71
N THR A 103 10.15 -6.76 -8.83
CA THR A 103 10.88 -6.77 -10.11
C THR A 103 10.64 -8.08 -10.85
N LYS A 104 10.48 -8.00 -12.17
CA LYS A 104 10.52 -9.15 -13.08
C LYS A 104 12.01 -9.54 -13.32
N PRO A 105 12.37 -10.85 -13.30
CA PRO A 105 11.52 -11.99 -13.00
C PRO A 105 11.24 -12.13 -11.50
N PHE A 106 10.03 -12.57 -11.16
CA PHE A 106 9.57 -12.73 -9.77
C PHE A 106 9.14 -14.16 -9.45
N SER A 107 9.10 -14.48 -8.17
CA SER A 107 8.58 -15.75 -7.68
C SER A 107 7.07 -15.64 -7.41
N LEU A 108 6.28 -16.58 -7.95
CA LEU A 108 4.83 -16.67 -7.67
C LEU A 108 4.54 -16.87 -6.16
N SER A 109 5.41 -17.62 -5.48
CA SER A 109 5.30 -17.82 -4.03
C SER A 109 5.57 -16.55 -3.24
N GLU A 110 6.51 -15.73 -3.69
CA GLU A 110 6.76 -14.40 -3.07
C GLU A 110 5.58 -13.47 -3.30
N LEU A 111 5.06 -13.37 -4.53
CA LEU A 111 3.89 -12.57 -4.85
C LEU A 111 2.71 -12.95 -3.95
N LEU A 112 2.39 -14.24 -3.84
CA LEU A 112 1.32 -14.72 -3.00
C LEU A 112 1.57 -14.42 -1.51
N ALA A 113 2.81 -14.56 -1.03
CA ALA A 113 3.17 -14.23 0.35
C ALA A 113 2.91 -12.75 0.67
N ARG A 114 3.20 -11.84 -0.28
CA ARG A 114 2.93 -10.39 -0.15
C ARG A 114 1.43 -10.09 -0.09
N ILE A 115 0.64 -10.68 -0.99
CA ILE A 115 -0.82 -10.56 -1.01
C ILE A 115 -1.42 -11.07 0.32
N ASN A 116 -1.03 -12.27 0.74
CA ASN A 116 -1.48 -12.87 2.01
C ASN A 116 -1.08 -12.03 3.23
N ALA A 117 0.13 -11.46 3.24
CA ALA A 117 0.60 -10.61 4.31
C ALA A 117 -0.22 -9.31 4.39
N HIS A 118 -0.62 -8.75 3.24
CA HIS A 118 -1.51 -7.60 3.19
C HIS A 118 -2.88 -7.93 3.80
N PHE A 119 -3.56 -8.97 3.31
CA PHE A 119 -4.89 -9.34 3.81
C PHE A 119 -4.88 -9.74 5.29
N ARG A 120 -3.89 -10.50 5.75
CA ARG A 120 -3.76 -10.86 7.16
C ARG A 120 -3.64 -9.62 8.07
N ARG A 121 -2.91 -8.58 7.64
CA ARG A 121 -2.82 -7.32 8.40
C ARG A 121 -4.13 -6.56 8.39
N TYR A 122 -4.75 -6.44 7.22
CA TYR A 122 -6.05 -5.81 7.08
C TYR A 122 -7.10 -6.48 7.99
N ASP A 123 -7.22 -7.81 7.92
CA ASP A 123 -8.16 -8.57 8.74
C ASP A 123 -7.86 -8.42 10.24
N ARG A 124 -6.57 -8.43 10.63
CA ARG A 124 -6.17 -8.19 12.03
C ARG A 124 -6.55 -6.80 12.51
N LEU A 125 -6.32 -5.78 11.71
CA LEU A 125 -6.69 -4.40 12.05
C LEU A 125 -8.20 -4.23 12.18
N THR A 126 -9.00 -4.93 11.38
CA THR A 126 -10.47 -4.83 11.39
C THR A 126 -11.14 -5.76 12.41
N THR A 127 -10.47 -6.85 12.87
CA THR A 127 -11.08 -7.90 13.70
C THR A 127 -10.77 -7.77 15.21
N GLU A 128 -9.72 -7.05 15.60
CA GLU A 128 -9.35 -6.89 17.02
C GLU A 128 -10.43 -6.13 17.81
N ARG A 129 -11.17 -6.89 18.62
CA ARG A 129 -12.42 -6.53 19.32
C ARG A 129 -12.24 -5.78 20.65
N ALA A 130 -11.13 -5.16 20.99
CA ALA A 130 -11.04 -4.51 22.31
C ALA A 130 -9.98 -3.41 22.38
N SER A 131 -10.37 -2.23 22.08
CA SER A 131 -9.98 -0.93 22.65
C SER A 131 -10.43 0.16 21.67
N THR A 132 -10.86 1.29 22.15
CA THR A 132 -11.35 2.45 21.39
C THR A 132 -10.88 2.46 19.94
N ASP A 133 -11.74 2.07 19.00
CA ASP A 133 -11.44 2.01 17.55
C ASP A 133 -10.97 3.35 16.97
N LEU A 134 -11.09 4.42 17.78
CA LEU A 134 -10.71 5.78 17.45
C LEU A 134 -9.48 6.22 18.26
N LEU A 135 -8.39 6.46 17.59
CA LEU A 135 -7.21 7.11 18.16
C LEU A 135 -7.30 8.62 17.91
N ARG A 136 -7.55 9.39 18.98
CA ARG A 136 -7.64 10.85 18.92
C ARG A 136 -6.34 11.49 19.40
N LEU A 137 -5.74 12.32 18.56
CA LEU A 137 -4.43 12.92 18.73
C LEU A 137 -4.50 14.39 18.31
N SER A 138 -4.85 15.27 19.25
CA SER A 138 -5.11 16.69 18.96
C SER A 138 -6.16 16.82 17.84
N ASN A 139 -5.78 17.31 16.68
CA ASN A 139 -6.63 17.47 15.51
C ASN A 139 -6.63 16.26 14.53
N LEU A 140 -5.85 15.21 14.83
CA LEU A 140 -5.80 13.97 14.04
C LEU A 140 -6.68 12.90 14.70
N VAL A 141 -7.59 12.32 13.95
CA VAL A 141 -8.41 11.18 14.38
C VAL A 141 -8.19 10.02 13.42
N ILE A 142 -7.82 8.88 13.96
CA ILE A 142 -7.61 7.65 13.20
C ILE A 142 -8.67 6.64 13.60
N ASP A 143 -9.55 6.28 12.68
CA ASP A 143 -10.52 5.19 12.82
C ASP A 143 -9.90 3.90 12.28
N LYS A 144 -9.44 3.04 13.20
CA LYS A 144 -8.83 1.77 12.86
C LYS A 144 -9.79 0.87 12.09
N LYS A 145 -11.06 0.82 12.50
CA LYS A 145 -12.07 -0.08 11.96
C LYS A 145 -12.59 0.39 10.61
N GLY A 146 -12.83 1.70 10.50
CA GLY A 146 -13.26 2.31 9.24
C GLY A 146 -12.13 2.52 8.23
N TYR A 147 -10.87 2.27 8.62
CA TYR A 147 -9.67 2.57 7.80
C TYR A 147 -9.65 4.03 7.35
N LYS A 148 -10.09 4.93 8.22
CA LYS A 148 -10.24 6.36 7.93
C LYS A 148 -9.36 7.21 8.82
N VAL A 149 -8.91 8.31 8.24
CA VAL A 149 -8.16 9.35 8.95
C VAL A 149 -8.82 10.70 8.69
N THR A 150 -9.01 11.48 9.74
CA THR A 150 -9.43 12.87 9.61
C THR A 150 -8.41 13.79 10.29
N MET A 151 -8.17 14.94 9.69
CA MET A 151 -7.31 16.01 10.19
C MET A 151 -8.10 17.30 10.15
N ASP A 152 -8.25 18.00 11.28
CA ASP A 152 -9.10 19.18 11.40
C ASP A 152 -10.53 18.95 10.86
N ASP A 153 -11.13 17.78 11.19
CA ASP A 153 -12.44 17.30 10.72
C ASP A 153 -12.56 17.08 9.19
N GLN A 154 -11.46 17.16 8.44
CA GLN A 154 -11.41 16.85 7.01
C GLN A 154 -10.86 15.43 6.80
N GLU A 155 -11.52 14.65 5.93
CA GLU A 155 -11.05 13.30 5.60
C GLU A 155 -9.74 13.36 4.81
N VAL A 156 -8.72 12.64 5.30
CA VAL A 156 -7.42 12.50 4.64
C VAL A 156 -7.36 11.19 3.89
N SER A 157 -7.21 11.27 2.57
CA SER A 157 -7.13 10.13 1.68
C SER A 157 -5.76 9.43 1.79
N LEU A 158 -5.73 8.24 2.40
CA LEU A 158 -4.51 7.43 2.56
C LEU A 158 -4.63 6.10 1.83
N SER A 159 -3.53 5.63 1.23
CA SER A 159 -3.46 4.25 0.77
C SER A 159 -3.39 3.29 1.97
N ALA A 160 -3.61 1.99 1.73
CA ALA A 160 -3.59 0.99 2.80
C ALA A 160 -2.27 1.00 3.58
N LYS A 161 -1.12 1.12 2.89
CA LYS A 161 0.20 1.17 3.53
C LYS A 161 0.49 2.48 4.25
N GLU A 162 0.00 3.59 3.74
CA GLU A 162 0.07 4.88 4.43
C GLU A 162 -0.72 4.84 5.74
N PHE A 163 -1.94 4.27 5.70
CA PHE A 163 -2.76 4.08 6.88
C PHE A 163 -2.08 3.18 7.92
N GLU A 164 -1.60 1.99 7.50
CA GLU A 164 -0.92 1.04 8.38
C GLU A 164 0.30 1.67 9.07
N LEU A 165 1.13 2.41 8.32
CA LEU A 165 2.32 3.08 8.85
C LEU A 165 1.96 4.20 9.83
N LEU A 166 0.99 5.05 9.47
CA LEU A 166 0.52 6.12 10.34
C LEU A 166 -0.07 5.56 11.63
N TYR A 167 -0.97 4.57 11.52
CA TYR A 167 -1.59 3.94 12.67
C TYR A 167 -0.56 3.29 13.60
N TYR A 168 0.43 2.58 13.03
CA TYR A 168 1.49 1.94 13.81
C TYR A 168 2.31 2.97 14.60
N LEU A 169 2.76 4.02 13.96
CA LEU A 169 3.53 5.09 14.62
C LEU A 169 2.68 5.86 15.66
N ALA A 170 1.44 6.19 15.32
CA ALA A 170 0.54 6.93 16.19
C ALA A 170 0.08 6.12 17.41
N SER A 171 -0.04 4.79 17.27
CA SER A 171 -0.35 3.88 18.39
C SER A 171 0.84 3.72 19.36
N ASN A 172 2.06 3.98 18.90
CA ASN A 172 3.29 3.91 19.70
C ASN A 172 3.92 5.30 19.86
N LYS A 173 3.14 6.24 20.40
CA LYS A 173 3.53 7.65 20.55
C LYS A 173 4.90 7.80 21.18
N ASN A 174 5.68 8.74 20.65
CA ASN A 174 7.00 9.13 21.13
C ASN A 174 8.08 8.01 21.09
N GLN A 175 7.71 6.77 20.68
CA GLN A 175 8.66 5.70 20.44
C GLN A 175 9.34 5.88 19.09
N VAL A 176 10.68 5.74 19.08
CA VAL A 176 11.49 5.80 17.85
C VAL A 176 11.59 4.41 17.26
N PHE A 177 11.36 4.29 15.95
CA PHE A 177 11.53 3.06 15.20
C PHE A 177 12.55 3.26 14.08
N SER A 178 13.45 2.29 13.91
CA SER A 178 14.35 2.28 12.77
C SER A 178 13.57 2.03 11.46
N LYS A 179 14.18 2.36 10.32
CA LYS A 179 13.60 2.05 9.01
C LYS A 179 13.37 0.55 8.84
N THR A 180 14.32 -0.27 9.26
CA THR A 180 14.21 -1.74 9.22
C THR A 180 13.02 -2.24 10.06
N GLN A 181 12.85 -1.71 11.29
CA GLN A 181 11.72 -2.08 12.15
C GLN A 181 10.38 -1.70 11.52
N LEU A 182 10.28 -0.52 10.91
CA LEU A 182 9.07 -0.08 10.22
C LEU A 182 8.81 -0.92 8.96
N LEU A 183 9.85 -1.24 8.21
CA LEU A 183 9.75 -2.10 7.04
C LEU A 183 9.21 -3.48 7.42
N ASP A 184 9.76 -4.10 8.45
CA ASP A 184 9.30 -5.39 8.95
C ASP A 184 7.86 -5.33 9.48
N ALA A 185 7.53 -4.30 10.26
CA ALA A 185 6.21 -4.16 10.85
C ALA A 185 5.10 -3.95 9.80
N ILE A 186 5.38 -3.17 8.74
CA ILE A 186 4.37 -2.74 7.76
C ILE A 186 4.39 -3.60 6.48
N TRP A 187 5.55 -4.09 6.04
CA TRP A 187 5.67 -4.92 4.83
C TRP A 187 5.94 -6.39 5.11
N GLY A 188 6.52 -6.72 6.28
CA GLY A 188 6.84 -8.08 6.70
C GLY A 188 8.19 -8.57 6.17
N TYR A 189 8.66 -9.72 6.67
CA TYR A 189 9.97 -10.30 6.33
C TYR A 189 10.16 -10.63 4.84
N ALA A 190 9.06 -10.80 4.07
CA ALA A 190 9.13 -11.03 2.63
C ALA A 190 9.49 -9.76 1.84
N ALA A 191 9.41 -8.59 2.45
CA ALA A 191 9.93 -7.37 1.86
C ALA A 191 11.46 -7.39 1.99
N TYR A 192 12.16 -8.06 1.10
CA TYR A 192 13.55 -7.74 0.78
C TYR A 192 13.58 -6.32 0.22
N GLY A 193 12.98 -5.40 0.99
CA GLY A 193 12.68 -4.06 0.57
C GLY A 193 13.81 -3.14 0.94
N ASP A 194 14.09 -2.26 0.04
CA ASP A 194 14.92 -1.10 0.26
C ASP A 194 14.33 -0.26 1.40
N GLU A 195 15.12 0.07 2.41
CA GLU A 195 14.76 0.97 3.50
C GLU A 195 14.28 2.35 3.01
N ASN A 196 14.59 2.71 1.77
CA ASN A 196 14.09 3.90 1.11
C ASN A 196 12.56 3.87 0.95
N THR A 197 11.94 2.68 0.88
CA THR A 197 10.48 2.52 0.90
C THR A 197 9.86 3.28 2.08
N VAL A 198 10.37 3.08 3.30
CA VAL A 198 9.89 3.78 4.49
C VAL A 198 10.02 5.30 4.34
N THR A 199 11.13 5.76 3.80
CA THR A 199 11.38 7.19 3.59
C THR A 199 10.35 7.82 2.64
N VAL A 200 10.01 7.12 1.54
CA VAL A 200 8.98 7.57 0.59
C VAL A 200 7.62 7.69 1.28
N TYR A 201 7.22 6.68 2.07
CA TYR A 201 5.93 6.70 2.75
C TYR A 201 5.84 7.75 3.87
N ILE A 202 6.92 7.97 4.62
CA ILE A 202 6.99 9.07 5.60
C ILE A 202 6.84 10.43 4.90
N ARG A 203 7.51 10.63 3.75
CA ARG A 203 7.36 11.85 2.96
C ARG A 203 5.91 12.06 2.51
N ARG A 204 5.29 11.04 1.91
CA ARG A 204 3.88 11.08 1.45
C ARG A 204 2.90 11.35 2.58
N LEU A 205 3.10 10.72 3.74
CA LEU A 205 2.29 10.99 4.92
C LEU A 205 2.42 12.45 5.35
N ARG A 206 3.65 12.98 5.42
CA ARG A 206 3.87 14.39 5.76
C ARG A 206 3.15 15.34 4.80
N GLU A 207 3.21 15.07 3.50
CA GLU A 207 2.51 15.85 2.46
C GLU A 207 0.99 15.87 2.68
N LYS A 208 0.42 14.90 3.42
CA LYS A 208 -1.02 14.77 3.67
C LYS A 208 -1.47 15.23 5.05
N ILE A 209 -0.61 15.12 6.07
CA ILE A 209 -1.02 15.37 7.47
C ILE A 209 -0.23 16.47 8.18
N GLU A 210 0.85 17.01 7.59
CA GLU A 210 1.61 18.10 8.18
C GLU A 210 1.23 19.43 7.52
N ALA A 211 1.18 20.50 8.29
CA ALA A 211 0.98 21.85 7.75
C ALA A 211 2.18 22.27 6.87
N ASP A 212 3.39 21.88 7.26
CA ASP A 212 4.61 22.02 6.48
C ASP A 212 5.38 20.69 6.49
N PRO A 213 5.41 19.95 5.35
CA PRO A 213 6.15 18.70 5.24
C PRO A 213 7.65 18.80 5.49
N SER A 214 8.24 19.99 5.31
CA SER A 214 9.68 20.22 5.52
C SER A 214 10.02 20.45 7.00
N GLU A 215 9.06 20.95 7.78
CA GLU A 215 9.15 21.14 9.23
C GLU A 215 8.11 20.30 9.99
N PRO A 216 8.13 18.97 9.88
CA PRO A 216 7.08 18.11 10.38
C PRO A 216 6.97 18.20 11.92
N ARG A 217 5.73 18.27 12.42
CA ARG A 217 5.44 18.31 13.87
C ARG A 217 5.01 16.95 14.40
N LEU A 218 4.24 16.19 13.64
CA LEU A 218 3.71 14.89 14.02
C LEU A 218 4.71 13.76 13.71
N LEU A 219 5.17 13.66 12.46
CA LEU A 219 6.09 12.62 12.03
C LEU A 219 7.53 13.12 12.06
N LYS A 220 8.19 13.01 13.22
CA LYS A 220 9.56 13.48 13.42
C LYS A 220 10.60 12.48 12.91
N THR A 221 11.66 13.02 12.27
CA THR A 221 12.89 12.29 12.00
C THR A 221 13.80 12.35 13.23
N VAL A 222 14.31 11.20 13.65
CA VAL A 222 15.39 11.09 14.62
C VAL A 222 16.64 10.71 13.83
N TRP A 223 17.49 11.69 13.59
CA TRP A 223 18.67 11.56 12.72
C TRP A 223 19.57 10.39 13.15
N GLY A 224 19.98 9.58 12.21
CA GLY A 224 20.79 8.38 12.45
C GLY A 224 20.04 7.19 13.07
N VAL A 225 18.76 7.34 13.44
CA VAL A 225 17.95 6.29 14.10
C VAL A 225 16.73 5.88 13.28
N GLY A 226 15.84 6.85 12.93
CA GLY A 226 14.59 6.53 12.22
C GLY A 226 13.51 7.57 12.42
N TYR A 227 12.27 7.11 12.69
CA TYR A 227 11.09 7.96 12.78
C TYR A 227 10.27 7.69 14.03
N LYS A 228 9.53 8.71 14.46
CA LYS A 228 8.54 8.60 15.53
C LYS A 228 7.30 9.45 15.25
N PHE A 229 6.16 9.07 15.83
CA PHE A 229 5.02 9.96 15.96
C PHE A 229 5.20 10.79 17.24
N ASN A 230 5.29 12.11 17.10
CA ASN A 230 5.44 13.03 18.22
C ASN A 230 4.06 13.45 18.70
N HIS A 231 3.80 13.25 19.99
CA HIS A 231 2.56 13.70 20.64
C HIS A 231 2.94 14.31 21.98
N GLU A 232 2.72 15.60 22.06
CA GLU A 232 2.84 16.38 23.29
C GLU A 232 1.56 16.36 24.10
#